data_3eeffb697862e003b95afdb158330291
#
_entry.id   3eeffb697862e003b95afdb158330291
#
_cell.length_a   1.000
_cell.length_b   1.000
_cell.length_c   1.000
_cell.angle_alpha   90.00
_cell.angle_beta   90.00
_cell.angle_gamma   90.00
#
_symmetry.space_group_name_H-M   'P 1'
#
loop_
_entity.id
_entity.type
_entity.pdbx_description
1 polymer ?
#
loop_
_entity_poly.entity_id
_entity_poly.type
_entity_poly.pdbx_seq_one_letter_code
_entity_poly.pdbx_strand_id
1 'polypeptide(L)'
;LVGNFYALGGENLKKEGVKVVEDPERISVVGLQEALLKLKEINRIKRRVISEAIEADLIVGVDFPGFNLPLLKILKSLGKKVIYYISPQVWAWGRWRVRDLAIMDGVLCVLPFEEEFLRSYGVRAYFVGHPMAKEGFISEVIEIDGPVFGFLPGSRKDEVRRLLPRMIRISQEIKKILPSSKFLFSLPKGYSLNLPNAFFVHGRGRDVIRSSDVVISSSGTATLESALEGKPTIVLYMVSEITYWVGRLILKVPYISLPNIILRRKIFPEFVQHIDPKEVAKLAVEMLERREEYKNLSESFSDLLKGKYDEVEVFKEILNLP
;
A
#
# COMPACT_ATOMS: atom_id res chain seq x y z
N LEU A 1 5.09 -25.60 -5.32
CA LEU A 1 4.10 -26.22 -4.43
C LEU A 1 2.89 -26.67 -5.26
N VAL A 2 2.56 -27.97 -5.21
CA VAL A 2 1.36 -28.53 -5.82
C VAL A 2 0.44 -28.92 -4.66
N GLY A 3 -0.80 -28.48 -4.68
CA GLY A 3 -1.75 -28.78 -3.60
C GLY A 3 -3.11 -28.14 -3.79
N ASN A 4 -4.01 -28.37 -2.85
CA ASN A 4 -5.32 -27.73 -2.81
C ASN A 4 -5.21 -26.40 -2.07
N PHE A 5 -5.58 -25.31 -2.74
CA PHE A 5 -5.55 -23.97 -2.17
C PHE A 5 -6.95 -23.52 -1.76
N TYR A 6 -7.07 -23.08 -0.50
CA TYR A 6 -8.28 -22.51 0.06
C TYR A 6 -8.01 -21.09 0.52
N ALA A 7 -8.87 -20.15 0.25
CA ALA A 7 -8.64 -18.77 0.63
C ALA A 7 -9.89 -18.07 1.22
N LEU A 8 -9.63 -17.15 2.12
CA LEU A 8 -10.47 -16.00 2.39
C LEU A 8 -10.01 -14.91 1.43
N GLY A 9 -10.73 -14.66 0.35
CA GLY A 9 -10.26 -13.78 -0.72
C GLY A 9 -11.36 -13.38 -1.70
N GLY A 10 -11.08 -12.37 -2.53
CA GLY A 10 -12.02 -11.84 -3.51
C GLY A 10 -12.01 -12.61 -4.85
N GLU A 11 -12.72 -12.03 -5.82
CA GLU A 11 -12.93 -12.61 -7.16
C GLU A 11 -11.63 -12.93 -7.93
N ASN A 12 -10.54 -12.19 -7.68
CA ASN A 12 -9.27 -12.45 -8.37
C ASN A 12 -8.69 -13.82 -8.02
N LEU A 13 -8.79 -14.26 -6.76
CA LEU A 13 -8.33 -15.60 -6.35
C LEU A 13 -9.19 -16.72 -6.96
N LYS A 14 -10.48 -16.48 -7.15
CA LYS A 14 -11.34 -17.44 -7.85
C LYS A 14 -10.91 -17.64 -9.30
N LYS A 15 -10.49 -16.56 -9.99
CA LYS A 15 -10.01 -16.63 -11.38
C LYS A 15 -8.72 -17.45 -11.50
N GLU A 16 -7.89 -17.45 -10.46
CA GLU A 16 -6.66 -18.26 -10.35
C GLU A 16 -6.92 -19.72 -9.91
N GLY A 17 -8.19 -20.15 -9.85
CA GLY A 17 -8.55 -21.53 -9.49
C GLY A 17 -8.50 -21.83 -7.99
N VAL A 18 -8.34 -20.81 -7.14
CA VAL A 18 -8.32 -20.97 -5.68
C VAL A 18 -9.75 -21.13 -5.16
N LYS A 19 -10.00 -22.13 -4.31
CA LYS A 19 -11.30 -22.30 -3.66
C LYS A 19 -11.51 -21.24 -2.59
N VAL A 20 -12.32 -20.23 -2.91
CA VAL A 20 -12.65 -19.15 -1.97
C VAL A 20 -13.72 -19.60 -0.99
N VAL A 21 -13.34 -19.61 0.29
CA VAL A 21 -14.21 -20.00 1.40
C VAL A 21 -15.17 -18.86 1.76
N GLU A 22 -14.70 -17.62 1.77
CA GLU A 22 -15.49 -16.43 2.10
C GLU A 22 -14.87 -15.17 1.47
N ASP A 23 -15.67 -14.13 1.23
CA ASP A 23 -15.23 -12.87 0.65
C ASP A 23 -14.89 -11.85 1.76
N PRO A 24 -13.65 -11.31 1.78
CA PRO A 24 -13.21 -10.32 2.78
C PRO A 24 -13.90 -8.96 2.65
N GLU A 25 -14.53 -8.62 1.54
CA GLU A 25 -15.29 -7.37 1.41
C GLU A 25 -16.39 -7.26 2.46
N ARG A 26 -16.92 -8.40 2.91
CA ARG A 26 -17.90 -8.48 4.00
C ARG A 26 -17.33 -8.11 5.36
N ILE A 27 -16.00 -8.18 5.52
CA ILE A 27 -15.30 -7.89 6.78
C ILE A 27 -14.75 -6.47 6.77
N SER A 28 -14.63 -5.82 5.61
CA SER A 28 -14.11 -4.47 5.51
C SER A 28 -15.01 -3.48 6.26
N VAL A 29 -14.45 -2.88 7.31
CA VAL A 29 -15.16 -2.00 8.24
C VAL A 29 -14.72 -0.58 8.03
N VAL A 30 -15.65 0.30 7.75
CA VAL A 30 -15.44 1.75 7.62
C VAL A 30 -16.13 2.45 8.81
N GLY A 31 -15.44 2.46 9.97
CA GLY A 31 -15.90 3.18 11.16
C GLY A 31 -16.16 2.34 12.41
N LEU A 32 -16.13 3.00 13.58
CA LEU A 32 -16.20 2.33 14.89
C LEU A 32 -17.59 1.73 15.17
N GLN A 33 -18.66 2.39 14.71
CA GLN A 33 -20.04 1.91 14.91
C GLN A 33 -20.35 0.69 14.04
N GLU A 34 -19.88 0.66 12.79
CA GLU A 34 -20.00 -0.51 11.92
C GLU A 34 -19.18 -1.71 12.43
N ALA A 35 -18.04 -1.46 13.10
CA ALA A 35 -17.22 -2.50 13.69
C ALA A 35 -17.98 -3.30 14.75
N LEU A 36 -18.74 -2.63 15.61
CA LEU A 36 -19.54 -3.28 16.66
C LEU A 36 -20.67 -4.14 16.07
N LEU A 37 -21.35 -3.67 15.04
CA LEU A 37 -22.42 -4.42 14.36
C LEU A 37 -21.89 -5.64 13.61
N LYS A 38 -20.67 -5.55 13.04
CA LYS A 38 -20.03 -6.63 12.29
C LYS A 38 -19.26 -7.65 13.15
N LEU A 39 -19.11 -7.43 14.46
CA LEU A 39 -18.38 -8.35 15.35
C LEU A 39 -18.92 -9.79 15.29
N LYS A 40 -20.23 -9.96 15.23
CA LYS A 40 -20.86 -11.30 15.12
C LYS A 40 -20.48 -11.96 13.78
N GLU A 41 -20.49 -11.21 12.70
CA GLU A 41 -20.14 -11.69 11.37
C GLU A 41 -18.65 -12.02 11.28
N ILE A 42 -17.78 -11.16 11.78
CA ILE A 42 -16.33 -11.40 11.87
C ILE A 42 -16.04 -12.69 12.64
N ASN A 43 -16.71 -12.91 13.78
CA ASN A 43 -16.54 -14.12 14.58
C ASN A 43 -17.10 -15.37 13.87
N ARG A 44 -18.18 -15.26 13.11
CA ARG A 44 -18.70 -16.34 12.28
C ARG A 44 -17.67 -16.73 11.20
N ILE A 45 -17.13 -15.74 10.51
CA ILE A 45 -16.14 -15.95 9.46
C ILE A 45 -14.86 -16.58 10.05
N LYS A 46 -14.38 -16.07 11.19
CA LYS A 46 -13.21 -16.66 11.88
C LYS A 46 -13.44 -18.14 12.21
N ARG A 47 -14.61 -18.51 12.77
CA ARG A 47 -14.93 -19.91 13.07
C ARG A 47 -14.93 -20.79 11.82
N ARG A 48 -15.51 -20.30 10.71
CA ARG A 48 -15.50 -21.00 9.44
C ARG A 48 -14.10 -21.19 8.89
N VAL A 49 -13.27 -20.14 8.91
CA VAL A 49 -11.87 -20.25 8.47
C VAL A 49 -11.09 -21.23 9.35
N ILE A 50 -11.30 -21.23 10.66
CA ILE A 50 -10.66 -22.18 11.57
C ILE A 50 -11.05 -23.62 11.21
N SER A 51 -12.35 -23.89 10.96
CA SER A 51 -12.80 -25.25 10.61
C SER A 51 -12.21 -25.75 9.29
N GLU A 52 -12.06 -24.92 8.30
CA GLU A 52 -11.42 -25.27 7.02
C GLU A 52 -9.88 -25.40 7.16
N ALA A 53 -9.27 -24.58 8.00
CA ALA A 53 -7.82 -24.57 8.22
C ALA A 53 -7.30 -25.75 9.06
N ILE A 54 -8.18 -26.49 9.74
CA ILE A 54 -7.78 -27.67 10.54
C ILE A 54 -7.13 -28.75 9.66
N GLU A 55 -7.59 -28.92 8.42
CA GLU A 55 -7.02 -29.90 7.48
C GLU A 55 -5.81 -29.36 6.70
N ALA A 56 -5.50 -28.08 6.82
CA ALA A 56 -4.40 -27.46 6.08
C ALA A 56 -3.04 -27.77 6.69
N ASP A 57 -2.03 -28.03 5.86
CA ASP A 57 -0.62 -28.20 6.27
C ASP A 57 0.03 -26.87 6.63
N LEU A 58 -0.34 -25.80 5.91
CA LEU A 58 0.19 -24.44 6.08
C LEU A 58 -0.92 -23.42 5.97
N ILE A 59 -0.92 -22.45 6.88
CA ILE A 59 -1.83 -21.30 6.85
C ILE A 59 -1.00 -20.03 6.66
N VAL A 60 -1.35 -19.25 5.65
CA VAL A 60 -0.71 -17.96 5.38
C VAL A 60 -1.70 -16.82 5.60
N GLY A 61 -1.41 -15.96 6.57
CA GLY A 61 -2.15 -14.72 6.77
C GLY A 61 -1.50 -13.58 6.01
N VAL A 62 -2.21 -12.98 5.07
CA VAL A 62 -1.71 -11.90 4.23
C VAL A 62 -2.21 -10.56 4.75
N ASP A 63 -1.30 -9.65 5.15
CA ASP A 63 -1.63 -8.32 5.67
C ASP A 63 -2.80 -8.32 6.70
N PHE A 64 -3.60 -7.28 6.77
CA PHE A 64 -4.80 -7.14 7.60
C PHE A 64 -4.63 -7.60 9.05
N PRO A 65 -3.74 -7.00 9.83
CA PRO A 65 -3.31 -7.49 11.14
C PRO A 65 -4.44 -7.56 12.18
N GLY A 66 -5.47 -6.73 12.07
CA GLY A 66 -6.62 -6.76 12.97
C GLY A 66 -7.43 -8.06 12.91
N PHE A 67 -7.44 -8.73 11.77
CA PHE A 67 -8.10 -10.01 11.56
C PHE A 67 -7.12 -11.18 11.66
N ASN A 68 -6.01 -11.11 10.92
CA ASN A 68 -5.10 -12.24 10.75
C ASN A 68 -4.29 -12.55 12.02
N LEU A 69 -3.77 -11.57 12.76
CA LEU A 69 -2.98 -11.87 13.96
C LEU A 69 -3.77 -12.68 15.01
N PRO A 70 -5.00 -12.30 15.42
CA PRO A 70 -5.78 -13.12 16.34
C PRO A 70 -6.15 -14.49 15.80
N LEU A 71 -6.43 -14.60 14.48
CA LEU A 71 -6.76 -15.88 13.84
C LEU A 71 -5.56 -16.82 13.84
N LEU A 72 -4.41 -16.36 13.39
CA LEU A 72 -3.19 -17.18 13.31
C LEU A 72 -2.69 -17.61 14.69
N LYS A 73 -2.89 -16.80 15.74
CA LYS A 73 -2.59 -17.21 17.14
C LYS A 73 -3.41 -18.41 17.56
N ILE A 74 -4.71 -18.42 17.23
CA ILE A 74 -5.59 -19.57 17.53
C ILE A 74 -5.10 -20.80 16.75
N LEU A 75 -4.85 -20.67 15.46
CA LEU A 75 -4.38 -21.77 14.62
C LEU A 75 -3.03 -22.31 15.09
N LYS A 76 -2.13 -21.44 15.51
CA LYS A 76 -0.85 -21.83 16.12
C LYS A 76 -1.04 -22.62 17.42
N SER A 77 -1.95 -22.21 18.28
CA SER A 77 -2.28 -22.94 19.52
C SER A 77 -2.90 -24.34 19.26
N LEU A 78 -3.48 -24.52 18.07
CA LEU A 78 -3.96 -25.83 17.59
C LEU A 78 -2.87 -26.67 16.90
N GLY A 79 -1.59 -26.27 16.98
CA GLY A 79 -0.46 -26.99 16.43
C GLY A 79 -0.23 -26.79 14.93
N LYS A 80 -0.92 -25.85 14.29
CA LYS A 80 -0.76 -25.62 12.86
C LYS A 80 0.51 -24.83 12.53
N LYS A 81 1.05 -25.06 11.33
CA LYS A 81 2.11 -24.22 10.74
C LYS A 81 1.48 -22.93 10.22
N VAL A 82 1.98 -21.79 10.68
CA VAL A 82 1.43 -20.47 10.36
C VAL A 82 2.50 -19.50 9.91
N ILE A 83 2.25 -18.82 8.80
CA ILE A 83 3.11 -17.78 8.24
C ILE A 83 2.32 -16.47 8.19
N TYR A 84 3.02 -15.38 8.46
CA TYR A 84 2.49 -14.03 8.22
C TYR A 84 3.20 -13.42 7.01
N TYR A 85 2.45 -13.07 5.98
CA TYR A 85 2.96 -12.42 4.76
C TYR A 85 2.51 -10.97 4.71
N ILE A 86 3.39 -10.07 4.31
CA ILE A 86 3.25 -8.61 4.37
C ILE A 86 3.13 -8.17 5.83
N SER A 87 4.29 -8.13 6.51
CA SER A 87 4.43 -7.77 7.92
C SER A 87 3.66 -6.49 8.27
N PRO A 88 2.92 -6.46 9.39
CA PRO A 88 2.35 -5.21 9.85
C PRO A 88 3.45 -4.22 10.19
N GLN A 89 3.23 -2.94 9.89
CA GLN A 89 4.23 -1.87 10.08
C GLN A 89 4.53 -1.58 11.55
N VAL A 90 4.94 -2.61 12.31
CA VAL A 90 5.26 -2.52 13.76
C VAL A 90 6.47 -1.64 14.06
N TRP A 91 7.30 -1.35 13.08
CA TRP A 91 8.39 -0.41 13.13
C TRP A 91 7.91 1.06 13.20
N ALA A 92 6.76 1.36 12.62
CA ALA A 92 6.15 2.69 12.66
C ALA A 92 5.26 2.87 13.89
N TRP A 93 4.44 1.87 14.22
CA TRP A 93 3.52 1.90 15.36
C TRP A 93 3.11 0.48 15.79
N GLY A 94 2.62 0.33 17.02
CA GLY A 94 2.07 -0.95 17.46
C GLY A 94 3.12 -2.03 17.76
N ARG A 95 4.28 -1.65 18.30
CA ARG A 95 5.39 -2.57 18.64
C ARG A 95 4.97 -3.75 19.51
N TRP A 96 3.90 -3.65 20.28
CA TRP A 96 3.38 -4.78 21.08
C TRP A 96 2.98 -5.99 20.22
N ARG A 97 2.62 -5.79 18.95
CA ARG A 97 2.29 -6.87 17.99
C ARG A 97 3.49 -7.73 17.60
N VAL A 98 4.70 -7.29 17.87
CA VAL A 98 5.91 -8.09 17.61
C VAL A 98 5.87 -9.40 18.38
N ARG A 99 5.30 -9.41 19.60
CA ARG A 99 5.10 -10.63 20.39
C ARG A 99 4.19 -11.63 19.69
N ASP A 100 3.16 -11.15 18.99
CA ASP A 100 2.25 -12.00 18.22
C ASP A 100 2.93 -12.54 16.95
N LEU A 101 3.86 -11.78 16.36
CA LEU A 101 4.65 -12.23 15.22
C LEU A 101 5.73 -13.26 15.62
N ALA A 102 6.28 -13.15 16.82
CA ALA A 102 7.34 -14.03 17.30
C ALA A 102 6.91 -15.51 17.49
N ILE A 103 5.61 -15.76 17.61
CA ILE A 103 5.08 -17.14 17.71
C ILE A 103 4.78 -17.78 16.35
N MET A 104 4.84 -17.03 15.24
CA MET A 104 4.64 -17.54 13.89
C MET A 104 5.84 -18.39 13.45
N ASP A 105 5.60 -19.38 12.58
CA ASP A 105 6.68 -20.21 12.02
C ASP A 105 7.56 -19.43 11.06
N GLY A 106 7.04 -18.37 10.47
CA GLY A 106 7.76 -17.40 9.65
C GLY A 106 6.97 -16.12 9.42
N VAL A 107 7.70 -15.02 9.23
CA VAL A 107 7.15 -13.73 8.84
C VAL A 107 7.85 -13.25 7.58
N LEU A 108 7.11 -13.16 6.49
CA LEU A 108 7.60 -12.71 5.20
C LEU A 108 7.44 -11.19 5.11
N CYS A 109 8.57 -10.50 5.06
CA CYS A 109 8.65 -9.04 4.99
C CYS A 109 8.76 -8.58 3.55
N VAL A 110 8.17 -7.44 3.25
CA VAL A 110 8.18 -6.83 1.91
C VAL A 110 9.02 -5.55 1.82
N LEU A 111 9.49 -5.02 2.97
CA LEU A 111 10.39 -3.87 3.01
C LEU A 111 11.78 -4.30 3.49
N PRO A 112 12.87 -3.75 2.91
CA PRO A 112 14.23 -4.28 3.11
C PRO A 112 14.74 -4.19 4.55
N PHE A 113 14.24 -3.23 5.35
CA PHE A 113 14.67 -3.04 6.74
C PHE A 113 13.84 -3.82 7.77
N GLU A 114 12.70 -4.41 7.36
CA GLU A 114 11.80 -5.11 8.29
C GLU A 114 12.40 -6.39 8.82
N GLU A 115 13.16 -7.11 8.00
CA GLU A 115 13.81 -8.37 8.39
C GLU A 115 14.74 -8.15 9.60
N GLU A 116 15.68 -7.22 9.49
CA GLU A 116 16.61 -6.89 10.57
C GLU A 116 15.87 -6.41 11.82
N PHE A 117 14.90 -5.52 11.62
CA PHE A 117 14.07 -5.01 12.71
C PHE A 117 13.35 -6.14 13.45
N LEU A 118 12.66 -7.04 12.74
CA LEU A 118 11.89 -8.12 13.36
C LEU A 118 12.79 -9.18 13.99
N ARG A 119 13.92 -9.53 13.37
CA ARG A 119 14.91 -10.46 13.93
C ARG A 119 15.51 -9.94 15.23
N SER A 120 15.69 -8.63 15.39
CA SER A 120 16.17 -8.03 16.64
C SER A 120 15.22 -8.24 17.83
N TYR A 121 13.98 -8.64 17.57
CA TYR A 121 12.96 -9.02 18.56
C TYR A 121 12.71 -10.53 18.64
N GLY A 122 13.58 -11.36 18.03
CA GLY A 122 13.45 -12.82 18.03
C GLY A 122 12.39 -13.37 17.07
N VAL A 123 11.89 -12.57 16.13
CA VAL A 123 10.95 -13.03 15.10
C VAL A 123 11.72 -13.73 13.98
N ARG A 124 11.25 -14.89 13.54
CA ARG A 124 11.77 -15.60 12.37
C ARG A 124 11.27 -14.90 11.10
N ALA A 125 12.03 -13.91 10.64
CA ALA A 125 11.65 -13.03 9.54
C ALA A 125 12.51 -13.26 8.29
N TYR A 126 11.90 -13.12 7.09
CA TYR A 126 12.50 -13.28 5.79
C TYR A 126 12.10 -12.12 4.88
N PHE A 127 13.07 -11.40 4.33
CA PHE A 127 12.79 -10.37 3.33
C PHE A 127 12.63 -11.03 1.96
N VAL A 128 11.39 -11.22 1.55
CA VAL A 128 11.02 -11.85 0.27
C VAL A 128 10.85 -10.85 -0.87
N GLY A 129 10.95 -9.56 -0.59
CA GLY A 129 10.76 -8.48 -1.57
C GLY A 129 9.33 -8.00 -1.69
N HIS A 130 9.17 -6.83 -2.30
CA HIS A 130 7.85 -6.24 -2.47
C HIS A 130 7.19 -6.76 -3.75
N PRO A 131 5.94 -7.25 -3.72
CA PRO A 131 5.26 -7.80 -4.90
C PRO A 131 5.26 -6.85 -6.10
N MET A 132 5.09 -5.55 -5.86
CA MET A 132 5.12 -4.53 -6.90
C MET A 132 6.44 -4.46 -7.67
N ALA A 133 7.57 -4.84 -7.06
CA ALA A 133 8.86 -4.84 -7.74
C ALA A 133 9.12 -6.15 -8.50
N LYS A 134 8.40 -7.24 -8.16
CA LYS A 134 8.57 -8.56 -8.77
C LYS A 134 7.72 -8.74 -10.03
N GLU A 135 6.48 -8.31 -10.01
CA GLU A 135 5.48 -8.67 -11.02
C GLU A 135 5.44 -7.73 -12.22
N GLY A 136 6.19 -6.64 -12.21
CA GLY A 136 6.03 -5.59 -13.22
C GLY A 136 4.59 -5.04 -13.24
N PHE A 137 4.41 -3.83 -13.70
CA PHE A 137 3.08 -3.22 -13.71
C PHE A 137 2.36 -3.49 -15.03
N ILE A 138 1.21 -4.15 -14.96
CA ILE A 138 0.24 -4.11 -16.06
C ILE A 138 -0.46 -2.75 -15.96
N SER A 139 -0.13 -1.85 -16.86
CA SER A 139 -0.73 -0.52 -16.95
C SER A 139 -0.75 -0.05 -18.40
N GLU A 140 -1.77 0.71 -18.75
CA GLU A 140 -1.91 1.32 -20.07
C GLU A 140 -1.41 2.77 -20.01
N VAL A 141 -0.76 3.20 -21.09
CA VAL A 141 -0.43 4.61 -21.26
C VAL A 141 -1.63 5.33 -21.85
N ILE A 142 -2.07 6.39 -21.20
CA ILE A 142 -3.09 7.30 -21.70
C ILE A 142 -2.35 8.42 -22.42
N GLU A 143 -2.42 8.44 -23.75
CA GLU A 143 -1.77 9.46 -24.55
C GLU A 143 -2.46 10.81 -24.40
N ILE A 144 -1.71 11.80 -23.96
CA ILE A 144 -2.17 13.17 -23.78
C ILE A 144 -1.04 14.11 -24.24
N ASP A 145 -1.34 15.00 -25.18
CA ASP A 145 -0.38 15.97 -25.69
C ASP A 145 -0.04 17.04 -24.66
N GLY A 146 1.26 17.25 -24.46
CA GLY A 146 1.81 18.27 -23.56
C GLY A 146 2.21 17.74 -22.18
N PRO A 147 2.69 18.61 -21.28
CA PRO A 147 3.07 18.22 -19.92
C PRO A 147 1.86 17.73 -19.11
N VAL A 148 1.94 16.51 -18.61
CA VAL A 148 0.84 15.84 -17.86
C VAL A 148 1.16 15.79 -16.37
N PHE A 149 0.25 16.32 -15.56
CA PHE A 149 0.29 16.23 -14.11
C PHE A 149 -0.78 15.24 -13.64
N GLY A 150 -0.34 14.16 -12.98
CA GLY A 150 -1.20 13.12 -12.44
C GLY A 150 -1.62 13.40 -11.01
N PHE A 151 -2.89 13.17 -10.71
CA PHE A 151 -3.46 13.41 -9.38
C PHE A 151 -4.12 12.15 -8.82
N LEU A 152 -3.63 11.69 -7.65
CA LEU A 152 -4.14 10.51 -6.96
C LEU A 152 -4.59 10.89 -5.54
N PRO A 153 -5.87 11.29 -5.35
CA PRO A 153 -6.37 11.75 -4.05
C PRO A 153 -6.55 10.63 -3.02
N GLY A 154 -6.26 9.39 -3.37
CA GLY A 154 -6.42 8.22 -2.52
C GLY A 154 -7.65 7.38 -2.89
N SER A 155 -7.79 6.24 -2.21
CA SER A 155 -8.89 5.30 -2.43
C SER A 155 -10.01 5.42 -1.39
N ARG A 156 -9.73 5.96 -0.21
CA ARG A 156 -10.70 6.09 0.89
C ARG A 156 -11.52 7.37 0.76
N LYS A 157 -12.82 7.29 1.01
CA LYS A 157 -13.75 8.44 0.92
C LYS A 157 -13.26 9.69 1.67
N ASP A 158 -12.72 9.49 2.88
CA ASP A 158 -12.23 10.61 3.71
C ASP A 158 -10.95 11.26 3.14
N GLU A 159 -10.04 10.49 2.56
CA GLU A 159 -8.86 11.00 1.87
C GLU A 159 -9.27 11.84 0.67
N VAL A 160 -10.12 11.27 -0.21
CA VAL A 160 -10.62 11.96 -1.40
C VAL A 160 -11.33 13.24 -1.03
N ARG A 161 -12.23 13.21 -0.03
CA ARG A 161 -12.96 14.40 0.42
C ARG A 161 -12.04 15.53 0.88
N ARG A 162 -10.90 15.20 1.48
CA ARG A 162 -9.93 16.18 1.99
C ARG A 162 -8.97 16.67 0.91
N LEU A 163 -8.45 15.75 0.09
CA LEU A 163 -7.37 16.04 -0.86
C LEU A 163 -7.88 16.52 -2.22
N LEU A 164 -8.96 15.98 -2.75
CA LEU A 164 -9.45 16.33 -4.10
C LEU A 164 -9.72 17.84 -4.29
N PRO A 165 -10.38 18.56 -3.36
CA PRO A 165 -10.56 20.00 -3.53
C PRO A 165 -9.24 20.78 -3.57
N ARG A 166 -8.21 20.32 -2.86
CA ARG A 166 -6.88 20.92 -2.87
C ARG A 166 -6.14 20.62 -4.16
N MET A 167 -6.22 19.39 -4.63
CA MET A 167 -5.64 18.97 -5.90
C MET A 167 -6.22 19.72 -7.09
N ILE A 168 -7.52 20.00 -7.07
CA ILE A 168 -8.18 20.87 -8.06
C ILE A 168 -7.58 22.29 -8.01
N ARG A 169 -7.39 22.87 -6.83
CA ARG A 169 -6.76 24.20 -6.71
C ARG A 169 -5.31 24.17 -7.17
N ILE A 170 -4.56 23.13 -6.84
CA ILE A 170 -3.17 22.94 -7.32
C ILE A 170 -3.15 22.91 -8.86
N SER A 171 -4.02 22.14 -9.50
CA SER A 171 -4.09 22.08 -10.97
C SER A 171 -4.41 23.44 -11.60
N GLN A 172 -5.28 24.25 -10.97
CA GLN A 172 -5.57 25.61 -11.39
C GLN A 172 -4.35 26.54 -11.26
N GLU A 173 -3.57 26.40 -10.18
CA GLU A 173 -2.33 27.19 -10.00
C GLU A 173 -1.23 26.73 -10.98
N ILE A 174 -1.10 25.43 -11.23
CA ILE A 174 -0.19 24.91 -12.29
C ILE A 174 -0.56 25.51 -13.64
N LYS A 175 -1.86 25.56 -13.97
CA LYS A 175 -2.36 26.11 -15.25
C LYS A 175 -1.98 27.57 -15.45
N LYS A 176 -1.91 28.37 -14.37
CA LYS A 176 -1.46 29.77 -14.43
C LYS A 176 0.04 29.89 -14.74
N ILE A 177 0.87 28.96 -14.18
CA ILE A 177 2.34 28.95 -14.38
C ILE A 177 2.67 28.36 -15.74
N LEU A 178 2.03 27.25 -16.11
CA LEU A 178 2.26 26.50 -17.34
C LEU A 178 0.96 26.31 -18.13
N PRO A 179 0.60 27.25 -19.02
CA PRO A 179 -0.67 27.20 -19.76
C PRO A 179 -0.88 25.97 -20.64
N SER A 180 0.21 25.29 -21.08
CA SER A 180 0.13 24.04 -21.88
C SER A 180 -0.20 22.81 -21.06
N SER A 181 -0.16 22.88 -19.71
CA SER A 181 -0.34 21.73 -18.82
C SER A 181 -1.69 21.04 -19.01
N LYS A 182 -1.68 19.71 -18.82
CA LYS A 182 -2.82 18.81 -18.79
C LYS A 182 -2.88 18.11 -17.44
N PHE A 183 -4.07 17.71 -17.04
CA PHE A 183 -4.30 17.11 -15.73
C PHE A 183 -5.01 15.77 -15.88
N LEU A 184 -4.48 14.73 -15.24
CA LEU A 184 -5.04 13.39 -15.26
C LEU A 184 -5.30 12.92 -13.82
N PHE A 185 -6.57 12.64 -13.50
CA PHE A 185 -7.00 12.25 -12.16
C PHE A 185 -7.39 10.78 -12.10
N SER A 186 -6.91 10.05 -11.10
CA SER A 186 -7.46 8.75 -10.72
C SER A 186 -8.49 8.94 -9.61
N LEU A 187 -9.75 8.68 -9.90
CA LEU A 187 -10.85 8.88 -8.97
C LEU A 187 -11.50 7.54 -8.59
N PRO A 188 -12.00 7.37 -7.36
CA PRO A 188 -12.88 6.26 -7.04
C PRO A 188 -14.19 6.33 -7.82
N LYS A 189 -14.85 5.18 -8.00
CA LYS A 189 -16.19 5.13 -8.62
C LYS A 189 -17.16 6.06 -7.91
N GLY A 190 -18.00 6.78 -8.67
CA GLY A 190 -18.98 7.73 -8.15
C GLY A 190 -18.47 9.17 -7.99
N TYR A 191 -17.20 9.44 -8.28
CA TYR A 191 -16.68 10.80 -8.36
C TYR A 191 -16.54 11.22 -9.82
N SER A 192 -16.79 12.50 -10.10
CA SER A 192 -16.60 13.11 -11.41
C SER A 192 -15.96 14.49 -11.26
N LEU A 193 -15.32 14.96 -12.31
CA LEU A 193 -14.71 16.27 -12.38
C LEU A 193 -15.26 17.03 -13.60
N ASN A 194 -15.59 18.29 -13.39
CA ASN A 194 -15.83 19.23 -14.49
C ASN A 194 -14.78 20.34 -14.39
N LEU A 195 -13.62 20.10 -14.98
CA LEU A 195 -12.49 21.01 -14.95
C LEU A 195 -11.86 21.08 -16.36
N PRO A 196 -11.66 22.28 -16.94
CA PRO A 196 -11.02 22.42 -18.24
C PRO A 196 -9.62 21.81 -18.28
N ASN A 197 -9.28 21.11 -19.38
CA ASN A 197 -8.02 20.41 -19.60
C ASN A 197 -7.70 19.30 -18.55
N ALA A 198 -8.71 18.81 -17.85
CA ALA A 198 -8.59 17.67 -16.96
C ALA A 198 -9.32 16.45 -17.53
N PHE A 199 -8.66 15.32 -17.41
CA PHE A 199 -9.18 13.99 -17.70
C PHE A 199 -9.27 13.21 -16.40
N PHE A 200 -10.16 12.24 -16.33
CA PHE A 200 -10.20 11.36 -15.17
C PHE A 200 -10.52 9.93 -15.56
N VAL A 201 -9.99 9.01 -14.77
CA VAL A 201 -10.23 7.58 -14.88
C VAL A 201 -10.61 7.01 -13.51
N HIS A 202 -11.40 5.93 -13.50
CA HIS A 202 -11.83 5.32 -12.24
C HIS A 202 -10.96 4.11 -11.88
N GLY A 203 -10.32 4.18 -10.70
CA GLY A 203 -9.58 3.05 -10.14
C GLY A 203 -8.32 2.66 -10.91
N ARG A 204 -7.85 3.49 -11.84
CA ARG A 204 -6.70 3.26 -12.71
C ARG A 204 -5.50 4.13 -12.28
N GLY A 205 -5.11 4.03 -11.00
CA GLY A 205 -4.03 4.84 -10.44
C GLY A 205 -2.69 4.62 -11.15
N ARG A 206 -2.37 3.38 -11.49
CA ARG A 206 -1.13 3.02 -12.21
C ARG A 206 -1.04 3.65 -13.58
N ASP A 207 -2.15 3.66 -14.33
CA ASP A 207 -2.18 4.28 -15.66
C ASP A 207 -1.97 5.80 -15.56
N VAL A 208 -2.53 6.43 -14.52
CA VAL A 208 -2.30 7.85 -14.23
C VAL A 208 -0.84 8.11 -13.91
N ILE A 209 -0.21 7.29 -13.05
CA ILE A 209 1.22 7.42 -12.72
C ILE A 209 2.06 7.30 -13.99
N ARG A 210 1.84 6.25 -14.78
CA ARG A 210 2.63 5.97 -15.98
C ARG A 210 2.51 7.06 -17.05
N SER A 211 1.29 7.59 -17.22
CA SER A 211 0.96 8.62 -18.22
C SER A 211 1.33 10.04 -17.79
N SER A 212 1.87 10.23 -16.58
CA SER A 212 2.18 11.55 -16.04
C SER A 212 3.66 11.86 -16.09
N ASP A 213 4.00 13.13 -16.24
CA ASP A 213 5.36 13.65 -16.11
C ASP A 213 5.70 13.95 -14.65
N VAL A 214 4.72 14.43 -13.88
CA VAL A 214 4.81 14.67 -12.43
C VAL A 214 3.56 14.16 -11.76
N VAL A 215 3.69 13.52 -10.61
CA VAL A 215 2.58 12.96 -9.84
C VAL A 215 2.35 13.73 -8.55
N ILE A 216 1.11 14.06 -8.26
CA ILE A 216 0.66 14.62 -6.95
C ILE A 216 -0.24 13.56 -6.31
N SER A 217 0.24 12.89 -5.27
CA SER A 217 -0.41 11.71 -4.70
C SER A 217 -0.68 11.84 -3.21
N SER A 218 -1.74 11.18 -2.74
CA SER A 218 -1.87 10.88 -1.31
C SER A 218 -0.76 9.94 -0.86
N SER A 219 -0.45 9.93 0.44
CA SER A 219 0.49 8.95 1.01
C SER A 219 -0.11 7.55 0.99
N GLY A 220 0.60 6.60 0.38
CA GLY A 220 0.18 5.20 0.27
C GLY A 220 1.01 4.43 -0.74
N THR A 221 0.48 3.29 -1.19
CA THR A 221 1.12 2.42 -2.21
C THR A 221 1.40 3.14 -3.52
N ALA A 222 0.58 4.13 -3.90
CA ALA A 222 0.79 4.92 -5.09
C ALA A 222 2.15 5.66 -5.11
N THR A 223 2.68 6.04 -3.94
CA THR A 223 4.02 6.65 -3.85
C THR A 223 5.12 5.64 -4.16
N LEU A 224 4.95 4.38 -3.76
CA LEU A 224 5.87 3.30 -4.09
C LEU A 224 5.82 2.98 -5.59
N GLU A 225 4.63 2.89 -6.17
CA GLU A 225 4.41 2.72 -7.61
C GLU A 225 5.09 3.84 -8.40
N SER A 226 4.92 5.11 -7.96
CA SER A 226 5.56 6.27 -8.60
C SER A 226 7.09 6.19 -8.55
N ALA A 227 7.68 5.71 -7.45
CA ALA A 227 9.12 5.55 -7.34
C ALA A 227 9.66 4.45 -8.26
N LEU A 228 8.94 3.33 -8.38
CA LEU A 228 9.27 2.24 -9.28
C LEU A 228 9.16 2.64 -10.76
N GLU A 229 8.18 3.48 -11.10
CA GLU A 229 8.01 4.05 -12.44
C GLU A 229 8.93 5.26 -12.72
N GLY A 230 9.79 5.64 -11.78
CA GLY A 230 10.72 6.77 -11.93
C GLY A 230 10.03 8.12 -12.09
N LYS A 231 8.86 8.31 -11.47
CA LYS A 231 8.08 9.53 -11.61
C LYS A 231 8.35 10.53 -10.47
N PRO A 232 8.73 11.78 -10.80
CA PRO A 232 8.76 12.86 -9.82
C PRO A 232 7.42 12.93 -9.09
N THR A 233 7.42 12.90 -7.75
CA THR A 233 6.16 12.80 -6.99
C THR A 233 6.14 13.75 -5.80
N ILE A 234 5.05 14.50 -5.65
CA ILE A 234 4.74 15.29 -4.46
C ILE A 234 3.68 14.55 -3.65
N VAL A 235 3.98 14.35 -2.37
CA VAL A 235 3.11 13.60 -1.46
C VAL A 235 2.30 14.55 -0.61
N LEU A 236 0.98 14.37 -0.66
CA LEU A 236 0.03 15.12 0.17
C LEU A 236 -0.57 14.21 1.23
N TYR A 237 -0.58 14.66 2.45
CA TYR A 237 -1.20 13.91 3.55
C TYR A 237 -2.05 14.81 4.42
N MET A 238 -3.32 14.43 4.58
CA MET A 238 -4.25 15.17 5.41
C MET A 238 -5.24 14.23 6.11
N VAL A 239 -5.27 14.37 7.41
CA VAL A 239 -6.20 13.66 8.31
C VAL A 239 -6.96 14.65 9.18
N SER A 240 -7.87 14.17 10.04
CA SER A 240 -8.49 15.06 11.03
C SER A 240 -7.44 15.59 12.00
N GLU A 241 -7.64 16.80 12.53
CA GLU A 241 -6.72 17.41 13.51
C GLU A 241 -6.45 16.47 14.69
N ILE A 242 -7.49 15.81 15.20
CA ILE A 242 -7.35 14.85 16.30
C ILE A 242 -6.45 13.68 15.88
N THR A 243 -6.70 13.11 14.70
CA THR A 243 -5.89 12.00 14.18
C THR A 243 -4.44 12.43 13.94
N TYR A 244 -4.22 13.64 13.46
CA TYR A 244 -2.89 14.19 13.25
C TYR A 244 -2.09 14.30 14.54
N TRP A 245 -2.66 14.92 15.56
CA TRP A 245 -1.98 15.09 16.85
C TRP A 245 -1.71 13.77 17.57
N VAL A 246 -2.68 12.85 17.54
CA VAL A 246 -2.49 11.48 18.07
C VAL A 246 -1.41 10.74 17.28
N GLY A 247 -1.48 10.81 15.94
CA GLY A 247 -0.48 10.19 15.07
C GLY A 247 0.93 10.73 15.32
N ARG A 248 1.10 12.03 15.47
CA ARG A 248 2.39 12.67 15.75
C ARG A 248 3.03 12.24 17.08
N LEU A 249 2.21 11.89 18.06
CA LEU A 249 2.68 11.37 19.34
C LEU A 249 3.10 9.89 19.27
N ILE A 250 2.46 9.12 18.37
CA ILE A 250 2.63 7.67 18.29
C ILE A 250 3.65 7.27 17.22
N LEU A 251 3.63 7.95 16.08
CA LEU A 251 4.49 7.64 14.94
C LEU A 251 5.91 8.14 15.18
N LYS A 252 6.88 7.24 15.11
CA LYS A 252 8.31 7.51 15.30
C LYS A 252 9.08 7.55 13.98
N VAL A 253 8.41 7.92 12.89
CA VAL A 253 9.02 7.97 11.57
C VAL A 253 9.15 9.40 11.07
N PRO A 254 10.29 9.79 10.47
CA PRO A 254 10.52 11.14 9.99
C PRO A 254 9.77 11.44 8.68
N TYR A 255 9.29 10.42 7.98
CA TYR A 255 8.63 10.51 6.69
C TYR A 255 7.31 9.78 6.69
N ILE A 256 6.42 10.13 5.76
CA ILE A 256 5.10 9.50 5.58
C ILE A 256 5.00 8.63 4.32
N SER A 257 5.82 8.89 3.30
CA SER A 257 5.85 8.09 2.08
C SER A 257 6.83 6.93 2.20
N LEU A 258 6.44 5.77 1.69
CA LEU A 258 7.28 4.57 1.72
C LEU A 258 8.65 4.77 1.05
N PRO A 259 8.78 5.42 -0.12
CA PRO A 259 10.09 5.65 -0.72
C PRO A 259 11.05 6.46 0.17
N ASN A 260 10.56 7.53 0.82
CA ASN A 260 11.38 8.31 1.74
C ASN A 260 11.81 7.50 2.97
N ILE A 261 10.90 6.66 3.51
CA ILE A 261 11.17 5.77 4.64
C ILE A 261 12.20 4.70 4.26
N ILE A 262 12.04 4.04 3.11
CA ILE A 262 12.94 2.99 2.63
C ILE A 262 14.35 3.54 2.40
N LEU A 263 14.45 4.69 1.72
CA LEU A 263 15.73 5.33 1.40
C LEU A 263 16.32 6.15 2.56
N ARG A 264 15.56 6.33 3.65
CA ARG A 264 15.93 7.17 4.81
C ARG A 264 16.33 8.60 4.42
N ARG A 265 15.78 9.11 3.32
CA ARG A 265 16.01 10.47 2.81
C ARG A 265 14.79 11.00 2.08
N LYS A 266 14.63 12.32 2.06
CA LYS A 266 13.50 12.99 1.40
C LYS A 266 13.74 13.06 -0.12
N ILE A 267 13.34 12.04 -0.87
CA ILE A 267 13.33 12.04 -2.33
C ILE A 267 12.05 12.66 -2.89
N PHE A 268 10.92 12.40 -2.22
CA PHE A 268 9.64 13.01 -2.52
C PHE A 268 9.33 14.12 -1.51
N PRO A 269 9.03 15.35 -1.97
CA PRO A 269 8.50 16.40 -1.10
C PRO A 269 7.18 15.95 -0.46
N GLU A 270 7.02 16.19 0.84
CA GLU A 270 5.86 15.79 1.62
C GLU A 270 5.21 17.04 2.24
N PHE A 271 3.91 17.24 1.97
CA PHE A 271 3.08 18.28 2.56
C PHE A 271 2.06 17.64 3.49
N VAL A 272 2.23 17.88 4.79
CA VAL A 272 1.41 17.27 5.85
C VAL A 272 0.53 18.33 6.49
N GLN A 273 -0.79 18.16 6.47
CA GLN A 273 -1.83 19.05 7.00
C GLN A 273 -1.88 20.43 6.32
N HIS A 274 -0.74 21.12 6.21
CA HIS A 274 -0.65 22.42 5.55
C HIS A 274 -0.25 22.23 4.09
N ILE A 275 -1.21 22.45 3.20
CA ILE A 275 -1.04 22.32 1.76
C ILE A 275 -1.38 23.65 1.12
N ASP A 276 -0.37 24.46 0.80
CA ASP A 276 -0.54 25.66 -0.01
C ASP A 276 -0.55 25.28 -1.49
N PRO A 277 -1.67 25.48 -2.20
CA PRO A 277 -1.75 25.11 -3.62
C PRO A 277 -0.75 25.83 -4.51
N LYS A 278 -0.36 27.06 -4.18
CA LYS A 278 0.62 27.84 -4.97
C LYS A 278 2.03 27.28 -4.81
N GLU A 279 2.43 26.95 -3.57
CA GLU A 279 3.72 26.34 -3.28
C GLU A 279 3.86 24.98 -3.98
N VAL A 280 2.83 24.13 -3.84
CA VAL A 280 2.81 22.80 -4.49
C VAL A 280 2.85 22.93 -6.01
N ALA A 281 2.11 23.87 -6.59
CA ALA A 281 2.08 24.10 -8.04
C ALA A 281 3.43 24.55 -8.59
N LYS A 282 4.10 25.48 -7.91
CA LYS A 282 5.44 25.94 -8.29
C LYS A 282 6.42 24.77 -8.27
N LEU A 283 6.44 24.03 -7.17
CA LEU A 283 7.32 22.87 -7.03
C LEU A 283 7.03 21.79 -8.09
N ALA A 284 5.74 21.53 -8.40
CA ALA A 284 5.36 20.55 -9.40
C ALA A 284 5.89 20.91 -10.80
N VAL A 285 5.86 22.20 -11.17
CA VAL A 285 6.43 22.68 -12.44
C VAL A 285 7.95 22.57 -12.44
N GLU A 286 8.62 22.93 -11.34
CA GLU A 286 10.08 22.76 -11.20
C GLU A 286 10.52 21.29 -11.32
N MET A 287 9.71 20.35 -10.83
CA MET A 287 10.01 18.91 -10.91
C MET A 287 9.94 18.34 -12.33
N LEU A 288 9.32 19.02 -13.29
CA LEU A 288 9.37 18.62 -14.70
C LEU A 288 10.80 18.55 -15.25
N GLU A 289 11.69 19.44 -14.82
CA GLU A 289 13.08 19.50 -15.25
C GLU A 289 13.93 18.38 -14.63
N ARG A 290 13.44 17.76 -13.54
CA ARG A 290 14.15 16.75 -12.77
C ARG A 290 13.74 15.32 -13.11
N ARG A 291 12.99 15.08 -14.17
CA ARG A 291 12.44 13.75 -14.52
C ARG A 291 13.53 12.68 -14.66
N GLU A 292 14.65 13.01 -15.28
CA GLU A 292 15.75 12.05 -15.47
C GLU A 292 16.40 11.62 -14.14
N GLU A 293 16.44 12.48 -13.13
CA GLU A 293 16.95 12.10 -11.80
C GLU A 293 16.10 10.99 -11.17
N TYR A 294 14.78 11.09 -11.31
CA TYR A 294 13.84 10.10 -10.75
C TYR A 294 13.84 8.81 -11.56
N LYS A 295 14.01 8.89 -12.87
CA LYS A 295 14.14 7.72 -13.73
C LYS A 295 15.40 6.92 -13.38
N ASN A 296 16.53 7.58 -13.19
CA ASN A 296 17.77 6.93 -12.77
C ASN A 296 17.65 6.32 -11.35
N LEU A 297 16.84 6.91 -10.49
CA LEU A 297 16.59 6.39 -9.15
C LEU A 297 15.74 5.10 -9.16
N SER A 298 14.85 4.94 -10.14
CA SER A 298 13.88 3.83 -10.16
C SER A 298 14.56 2.45 -10.24
N GLU A 299 15.63 2.31 -11.00
CA GLU A 299 16.37 1.05 -11.13
C GLU A 299 16.98 0.63 -9.79
N SER A 300 17.73 1.55 -9.16
CA SER A 300 18.34 1.29 -7.84
C SER A 300 17.28 1.07 -6.75
N PHE A 301 16.14 1.74 -6.86
CA PHE A 301 15.03 1.58 -5.94
C PHE A 301 14.32 0.23 -6.14
N SER A 302 14.15 -0.21 -7.38
CA SER A 302 13.63 -1.53 -7.70
C SER A 302 14.52 -2.64 -7.13
N ASP A 303 15.84 -2.50 -7.27
CA ASP A 303 16.80 -3.47 -6.73
C ASP A 303 16.73 -3.60 -5.21
N LEU A 304 16.53 -2.49 -4.50
CA LEU A 304 16.33 -2.51 -3.04
C LEU A 304 15.06 -3.29 -2.61
N LEU A 305 14.07 -3.37 -3.49
CA LEU A 305 12.81 -4.05 -3.22
C LEU A 305 12.80 -5.51 -3.69
N LYS A 306 13.86 -5.99 -4.34
CA LYS A 306 14.04 -7.41 -4.63
C LYS A 306 14.32 -8.16 -3.33
N GLY A 307 13.63 -9.28 -3.14
CA GLY A 307 13.81 -10.12 -1.95
C GLY A 307 15.18 -10.78 -1.90
N LYS A 308 15.61 -11.14 -0.70
CA LYS A 308 16.76 -11.99 -0.46
C LYS A 308 16.39 -13.47 -0.50
N TYR A 309 15.13 -13.78 -0.23
CA TYR A 309 14.60 -15.13 -0.14
C TYR A 309 13.46 -15.32 -1.14
N ASP A 310 13.35 -16.51 -1.69
CA ASP A 310 12.20 -16.94 -2.48
C ASP A 310 11.09 -17.43 -1.55
N GLU A 311 9.85 -17.03 -1.79
CA GLU A 311 8.70 -17.39 -0.95
C GLU A 311 8.48 -18.90 -0.91
N VAL A 312 8.64 -19.58 -2.04
CA VAL A 312 8.42 -21.03 -2.15
C VAL A 312 9.45 -21.78 -1.34
N GLU A 313 10.72 -21.35 -1.40
CA GLU A 313 11.80 -21.96 -0.60
C GLU A 313 11.56 -21.74 0.91
N VAL A 314 11.09 -20.58 1.32
CA VAL A 314 10.71 -20.34 2.72
C VAL A 314 9.54 -21.24 3.15
N PHE A 315 8.54 -21.45 2.29
CA PHE A 315 7.44 -22.34 2.59
C PHE A 315 7.89 -23.81 2.70
N LYS A 316 8.77 -24.25 1.80
CA LYS A 316 9.40 -25.59 1.88
C LYS A 316 10.18 -25.78 3.18
N GLU A 317 11.01 -24.81 3.55
CA GLU A 317 11.78 -24.84 4.80
C GLU A 317 10.86 -25.01 6.02
N ILE A 318 9.78 -24.23 6.10
CA ILE A 318 8.84 -24.29 7.21
C ILE A 318 8.05 -25.60 7.25
N LEU A 319 7.71 -26.15 6.09
CA LEU A 319 7.02 -27.42 5.95
C LEU A 319 7.96 -28.65 6.07
N ASN A 320 9.27 -28.45 6.12
CA ASN A 320 10.30 -29.49 6.04
C ASN A 320 10.19 -30.34 4.75
N LEU A 321 9.88 -29.67 3.63
CA LEU A 321 9.84 -30.29 2.31
C LEU A 321 11.19 -30.13 1.60
N PRO A 322 11.55 -31.10 0.68
CA PRO A 322 12.76 -31.01 -0.11
C PRO A 322 12.75 -29.88 -1.14
#